data_ac0e2610dc2425d87c1222ffa11998ee
#
_entry.id   ac0e2610dc2425d87c1222ffa11998ee
#
_cell.length_a   1.000
_cell.length_b   1.000
_cell.length_c   1.000
_cell.angle_alpha   90.00
_cell.angle_beta   90.00
_cell.angle_gamma   90.00
#
_symmetry.space_group_name_H-M   'P 1'
#
loop_
_entity.id
_entity.type
_entity.pdbx_description
1 polymer ?
#
loop_
_entity_poly.entity_id
_entity_poly.type
_entity_poly.pdbx_seq_one_letter_code
_entity_poly.pdbx_strand_id
1 'polypeptide(L)'
;IKEKFTKALVTKVEKLKVGNGLDDVNVGPLIREDAIDKIDKQLKNATDKGAKVLTGGERLTGSDYDKGNFYKPTVLDNVTREMDIFYEETFGPVIPLIVFENEDEAIEMANDSEFGLASYFYTKDLARVEKVGAALEYGMVGANEIAISNPETPFGGVKHSGFGRENGHYGMEEYIQVKFINLKYRD
;
A
#
# COMPACT_ATOMS: atom_id res chain seq x y z
N ILE A 1 12.61 10.65 14.40
CA ILE A 1 11.16 10.82 14.16
C ILE A 1 10.35 9.58 14.57
N LYS A 2 10.95 8.38 14.53
CA LYS A 2 10.30 7.07 14.74
C LYS A 2 9.37 7.04 15.97
N GLU A 3 9.89 7.30 17.16
CA GLU A 3 9.10 7.20 18.40
C GLU A 3 7.86 8.10 18.40
N LYS A 4 8.03 9.36 17.97
CA LYS A 4 6.92 10.32 17.91
C LYS A 4 5.86 9.90 16.91
N PHE A 5 6.28 9.42 15.74
CA PHE A 5 5.39 8.93 14.70
C PHE A 5 4.64 7.68 15.16
N THR A 6 5.36 6.67 15.66
CA THR A 6 4.78 5.41 16.15
C THR A 6 3.73 5.65 17.23
N LYS A 7 4.03 6.51 18.24
CA LYS A 7 3.07 6.86 19.28
C LYS A 7 1.80 7.51 18.72
N ALA A 8 1.95 8.44 17.80
CA ALA A 8 0.81 9.13 17.18
C ALA A 8 -0.02 8.16 16.31
N LEU A 9 0.62 7.27 15.57
CA LEU A 9 -0.01 6.26 14.74
C LEU A 9 -0.83 5.29 15.59
N VAL A 10 -0.22 4.66 16.61
CA VAL A 10 -0.92 3.73 17.53
C VAL A 10 -2.14 4.40 18.14
N THR A 11 -1.99 5.63 18.65
CA THR A 11 -3.12 6.38 19.24
C THR A 11 -4.26 6.59 18.25
N LYS A 12 -3.97 6.77 16.95
CA LYS A 12 -5.01 6.91 15.92
C LYS A 12 -5.63 5.57 15.56
N VAL A 13 -4.82 4.52 15.40
CA VAL A 13 -5.28 3.18 15.04
C VAL A 13 -6.19 2.59 16.12
N GLU A 14 -5.89 2.78 17.39
CA GLU A 14 -6.71 2.34 18.51
C GLU A 14 -8.11 2.98 18.57
N LYS A 15 -8.30 4.11 17.90
CA LYS A 15 -9.59 4.80 17.82
C LYS A 15 -10.47 4.34 16.65
N LEU A 16 -9.92 3.53 15.76
CA LEU A 16 -10.67 3.04 14.60
C LEU A 16 -11.74 2.04 15.08
N LYS A 17 -12.97 2.30 14.67
CA LYS A 17 -14.10 1.40 14.88
C LYS A 17 -14.12 0.35 13.79
N VAL A 18 -14.17 -0.91 14.18
CA VAL A 18 -14.33 -2.04 13.25
C VAL A 18 -15.79 -2.52 13.34
N GLY A 19 -16.39 -2.83 12.21
CA GLY A 19 -17.77 -3.32 12.21
C GLY A 19 -18.36 -3.47 10.80
N ASN A 20 -19.67 -3.63 10.73
CA ASN A 20 -20.38 -3.74 9.46
C ASN A 20 -20.26 -2.41 8.69
N GLY A 21 -19.92 -2.49 7.40
CA GLY A 21 -19.78 -1.31 6.54
C GLY A 21 -21.07 -0.51 6.27
N LEU A 22 -22.21 -0.99 6.72
CA LEU A 22 -23.48 -0.25 6.71
C LEU A 22 -23.66 0.64 7.96
N ASP A 23 -22.80 0.49 8.95
CA ASP A 23 -22.80 1.27 10.19
C ASP A 23 -21.76 2.40 10.13
N ASP A 24 -21.75 3.29 11.13
CA ASP A 24 -20.74 4.35 11.30
C ASP A 24 -19.43 3.75 11.84
N VAL A 25 -18.67 3.11 10.95
CA VAL A 25 -17.40 2.45 11.24
C VAL A 25 -16.29 2.92 10.32
N ASN A 26 -15.03 2.68 10.72
CA ASN A 26 -13.86 3.06 9.94
C ASN A 26 -13.31 1.89 9.13
N VAL A 27 -13.47 0.66 9.61
CA VAL A 27 -12.90 -0.55 9.02
C VAL A 27 -13.98 -1.63 8.94
N GLY A 28 -14.25 -2.11 7.74
CA GLY A 28 -15.14 -3.23 7.46
C GLY A 28 -14.44 -4.59 7.58
N PRO A 29 -15.16 -5.69 7.25
CA PRO A 29 -14.58 -7.04 7.24
C PRO A 29 -13.63 -7.23 6.04
N LEU A 30 -12.70 -8.17 6.18
CA LEU A 30 -11.96 -8.72 5.06
C LEU A 30 -12.89 -9.51 4.13
N ILE A 31 -12.53 -9.57 2.86
CA ILE A 31 -13.38 -10.17 1.83
C ILE A 31 -13.56 -11.69 1.99
N ARG A 32 -12.53 -12.40 2.52
CA ARG A 32 -12.50 -13.85 2.65
C ARG A 32 -11.78 -14.30 3.92
N GLU A 33 -12.06 -15.51 4.35
CA GLU A 33 -11.46 -16.10 5.55
C GLU A 33 -9.96 -16.39 5.39
N ASP A 34 -9.54 -16.81 4.20
CA ASP A 34 -8.13 -17.06 3.90
C ASP A 34 -7.24 -15.81 4.01
N ALA A 35 -7.84 -14.60 3.93
CA ALA A 35 -7.13 -13.36 4.21
C ALA A 35 -6.75 -13.23 5.69
N ILE A 36 -7.58 -13.75 6.61
CA ILE A 36 -7.25 -13.82 8.05
C ILE A 36 -6.07 -14.77 8.25
N ASP A 37 -6.13 -15.98 7.66
CA ASP A 37 -5.07 -16.98 7.78
C ASP A 37 -3.73 -16.44 7.26
N LYS A 38 -3.77 -15.66 6.17
CA LYS A 38 -2.58 -15.01 5.62
C LYS A 38 -2.00 -14.00 6.59
N ILE A 39 -2.84 -13.13 7.15
CA ILE A 39 -2.41 -12.12 8.13
C ILE A 39 -1.80 -12.82 9.35
N ASP A 40 -2.46 -13.82 9.91
CA ASP A 40 -1.97 -14.54 11.09
C ASP A 40 -0.60 -15.21 10.83
N LYS A 41 -0.40 -15.78 9.64
CA LYS A 41 0.90 -16.33 9.22
C LYS A 41 1.98 -15.26 9.12
N GLN A 42 1.68 -14.13 8.50
CA GLN A 42 2.62 -13.01 8.37
C GLN A 42 2.97 -12.41 9.75
N LEU A 43 1.98 -12.23 10.61
CA LEU A 43 2.21 -11.73 11.98
C LEU A 43 3.05 -12.71 12.80
N LYS A 44 2.74 -14.01 12.71
CA LYS A 44 3.53 -15.03 13.37
C LYS A 44 4.97 -15.05 12.87
N ASN A 45 5.20 -15.06 11.56
CA ASN A 45 6.54 -14.99 10.98
C ASN A 45 7.29 -13.75 11.46
N ALA A 46 6.64 -12.57 11.46
CA ALA A 46 7.26 -11.33 11.88
C ALA A 46 7.60 -11.34 13.38
N THR A 47 6.70 -11.79 14.24
CA THR A 47 6.94 -11.86 15.69
C THR A 47 7.98 -12.90 16.07
N ASP A 48 8.01 -14.05 15.42
CA ASP A 48 9.05 -15.07 15.62
C ASP A 48 10.45 -14.52 15.25
N LYS A 49 10.53 -13.55 14.35
CA LYS A 49 11.76 -12.87 13.92
C LYS A 49 12.03 -11.54 14.66
N GLY A 50 11.23 -11.21 15.67
CA GLY A 50 11.50 -10.09 16.58
C GLY A 50 10.68 -8.81 16.35
N ALA A 51 9.74 -8.79 15.42
CA ALA A 51 8.77 -7.70 15.33
C ALA A 51 7.86 -7.66 16.56
N LYS A 52 7.33 -6.48 16.86
CA LYS A 52 6.47 -6.25 18.02
C LYS A 52 5.10 -5.76 17.57
N VAL A 53 4.05 -6.45 18.00
CA VAL A 53 2.68 -5.97 17.85
C VAL A 53 2.46 -4.86 18.88
N LEU A 54 2.23 -3.65 18.41
CA LEU A 54 1.97 -2.49 19.28
C LEU A 54 0.49 -2.32 19.60
N THR A 55 -0.38 -2.69 18.66
CA THR A 55 -1.84 -2.74 18.82
C THR A 55 -2.44 -3.70 17.79
N GLY A 56 -3.62 -4.26 18.05
CA GLY A 56 -4.28 -5.23 17.17
C GLY A 56 -3.69 -6.63 17.23
N GLY A 57 -3.52 -7.26 16.08
CA GLY A 57 -2.89 -8.58 15.94
C GLY A 57 -3.84 -9.75 16.18
N GLU A 58 -5.14 -9.54 16.07
CA GLU A 58 -6.14 -10.59 16.36
C GLU A 58 -7.39 -10.46 15.49
N ARG A 59 -7.99 -11.61 15.16
CA ARG A 59 -9.35 -11.69 14.63
C ARG A 59 -10.34 -11.23 15.70
N LEU A 60 -11.30 -10.43 15.31
CA LEU A 60 -12.41 -10.08 16.19
C LEU A 60 -13.48 -11.20 16.17
N THR A 61 -13.96 -11.56 17.34
CA THR A 61 -14.97 -12.61 17.55
C THR A 61 -16.08 -12.09 18.48
N GLY A 62 -17.22 -12.81 18.52
CA GLY A 62 -18.40 -12.46 19.31
C GLY A 62 -19.59 -12.13 18.42
N SER A 63 -20.74 -11.90 19.03
CA SER A 63 -22.04 -11.79 18.33
C SER A 63 -22.06 -10.82 17.15
N ASP A 64 -21.27 -9.75 17.21
CA ASP A 64 -21.25 -8.71 16.20
C ASP A 64 -20.25 -9.01 15.06
N TYR A 65 -19.30 -9.92 15.30
CA TYR A 65 -18.19 -10.22 14.40
C TYR A 65 -18.20 -11.63 13.81
N ASP A 66 -18.94 -12.58 14.43
CA ASP A 66 -18.93 -14.00 14.04
C ASP A 66 -19.48 -14.28 12.64
N LYS A 67 -20.20 -13.32 12.05
CA LYS A 67 -20.75 -13.41 10.68
C LYS A 67 -19.87 -12.78 9.60
N GLY A 68 -18.65 -12.37 9.95
CA GLY A 68 -17.74 -11.72 9.01
C GLY A 68 -16.28 -11.98 9.34
N ASN A 69 -15.41 -11.54 8.44
CA ASN A 69 -13.98 -11.71 8.55
C ASN A 69 -13.34 -10.46 9.15
N PHE A 70 -13.68 -10.14 10.37
CA PHE A 70 -13.20 -8.93 11.02
C PHE A 70 -11.83 -9.12 11.66
N TYR A 71 -10.93 -8.22 11.37
CA TYR A 71 -9.58 -8.20 11.93
C TYR A 71 -9.28 -6.85 12.56
N LYS A 72 -8.65 -6.84 13.72
CA LYS A 72 -8.34 -5.61 14.43
C LYS A 72 -7.19 -4.86 13.74
N PRO A 73 -7.35 -3.56 13.44
CA PRO A 73 -6.26 -2.76 12.89
C PRO A 73 -4.99 -2.90 13.70
N THR A 74 -3.91 -3.24 13.02
CA THR A 74 -2.68 -3.73 13.63
C THR A 74 -1.50 -2.86 13.25
N VAL A 75 -0.65 -2.53 14.22
CA VAL A 75 0.63 -1.87 13.99
C VAL A 75 1.76 -2.78 14.47
N LEU A 76 2.69 -3.07 13.57
CA LEU A 76 3.92 -3.81 13.85
C LEU A 76 5.11 -2.86 13.89
N ASP A 77 5.94 -2.96 14.92
CA ASP A 77 7.23 -2.28 15.00
C ASP A 77 8.39 -3.25 14.81
N ASN A 78 9.55 -2.73 14.46
CA ASN A 78 10.79 -3.47 14.23
C ASN A 78 10.66 -4.50 13.07
N VAL A 79 9.92 -4.21 12.03
CA VAL A 79 9.87 -5.05 10.84
C VAL A 79 11.18 -4.91 10.06
N THR A 80 11.71 -6.04 9.57
CA THR A 80 12.95 -6.11 8.80
C THR A 80 12.76 -6.84 7.48
N ARG A 81 13.75 -6.75 6.57
CA ARG A 81 13.78 -7.47 5.27
C ARG A 81 13.77 -8.99 5.39
N GLU A 82 13.97 -9.56 6.58
CA GLU A 82 13.92 -11.01 6.79
C GLU A 82 12.49 -11.54 6.99
N MET A 83 11.51 -10.65 7.11
CA MET A 83 10.12 -10.97 7.43
C MET A 83 9.27 -11.03 6.17
N ASP A 84 8.37 -12.01 6.10
CA ASP A 84 7.51 -12.22 4.93
C ASP A 84 6.64 -10.98 4.62
N ILE A 85 6.15 -10.29 5.66
CA ILE A 85 5.34 -9.07 5.53
C ILE A 85 6.09 -7.89 4.86
N PHE A 86 7.41 -7.96 4.73
CA PHE A 86 8.18 -6.95 3.99
C PHE A 86 7.97 -7.07 2.48
N TYR A 87 7.83 -8.28 1.96
CA TYR A 87 7.74 -8.57 0.53
C TYR A 87 6.32 -8.94 0.07
N GLU A 88 5.58 -9.64 0.91
CA GLU A 88 4.26 -10.11 0.57
C GLU A 88 3.19 -9.04 0.82
N GLU A 89 2.36 -8.77 -0.18
CA GLU A 89 1.19 -7.92 -0.01
C GLU A 89 0.22 -8.52 1.02
N THR A 90 -0.07 -7.78 2.08
CA THR A 90 -0.96 -8.26 3.17
C THR A 90 -2.43 -8.22 2.78
N PHE A 91 -2.85 -7.20 2.05
CA PHE A 91 -4.25 -6.91 1.70
C PHE A 91 -5.19 -6.94 2.92
N GLY A 92 -4.76 -6.30 4.00
CA GLY A 92 -5.47 -6.28 5.29
C GLY A 92 -5.04 -5.11 6.18
N PRO A 93 -5.68 -4.94 7.34
CA PRO A 93 -5.50 -3.78 8.20
C PRO A 93 -4.22 -3.88 9.06
N VAL A 94 -3.07 -4.11 8.44
CA VAL A 94 -1.77 -4.24 9.12
C VAL A 94 -0.80 -3.19 8.60
N ILE A 95 -0.17 -2.47 9.49
CA ILE A 95 0.80 -1.41 9.21
C ILE A 95 2.17 -1.83 9.76
N PRO A 96 3.09 -2.36 8.93
CA PRO A 96 4.46 -2.63 9.32
C PRO A 96 5.28 -1.34 9.34
N LEU A 97 6.02 -1.11 10.42
CA LEU A 97 6.96 -0.01 10.57
C LEU A 97 8.39 -0.52 10.38
N ILE A 98 9.04 0.02 9.36
CA ILE A 98 10.42 -0.27 9.00
C ILE A 98 11.26 0.98 9.22
N VAL A 99 12.45 0.84 9.77
CA VAL A 99 13.37 1.94 10.04
C VAL A 99 14.44 1.96 8.97
N PHE A 100 14.81 3.14 8.52
CA PHE A 100 15.94 3.40 7.64
C PHE A 100 16.84 4.49 8.24
N GLU A 101 18.12 4.48 7.89
CA GLU A 101 19.12 5.41 8.40
C GLU A 101 19.25 6.67 7.51
N ASN A 102 19.06 6.51 6.20
CA ASN A 102 19.25 7.58 5.23
C ASN A 102 18.25 7.45 4.05
N GLU A 103 18.22 8.47 3.21
CA GLU A 103 17.27 8.59 2.10
C GLU A 103 17.50 7.52 1.02
N ASP A 104 18.76 7.22 0.71
CA ASP A 104 19.08 6.25 -0.35
C ASP A 104 18.66 4.83 0.07
N GLU A 105 18.86 4.47 1.33
CA GLU A 105 18.36 3.23 1.92
C GLU A 105 16.82 3.16 1.88
N ALA A 106 16.14 4.28 2.20
CA ALA A 106 14.68 4.31 2.13
C ALA A 106 14.16 4.06 0.70
N ILE A 107 14.81 4.65 -0.30
CA ILE A 107 14.48 4.44 -1.72
C ILE A 107 14.75 2.99 -2.12
N GLU A 108 15.92 2.44 -1.75
CA GLU A 108 16.27 1.05 -2.02
C GLU A 108 15.23 0.09 -1.42
N MET A 109 14.90 0.27 -0.14
CA MET A 109 13.90 -0.57 0.55
C MET A 109 12.52 -0.44 -0.07
N ALA A 110 12.11 0.76 -0.46
CA ALA A 110 10.82 0.98 -1.12
C ALA A 110 10.76 0.32 -2.51
N ASN A 111 11.87 0.29 -3.25
CA ASN A 111 11.95 -0.33 -4.57
C ASN A 111 12.17 -1.86 -4.53
N ASP A 112 12.56 -2.40 -3.39
CA ASP A 112 12.75 -3.85 -3.16
C ASP A 112 11.41 -4.57 -3.00
N SER A 113 10.59 -4.51 -4.06
CA SER A 113 9.26 -5.08 -4.16
C SER A 113 8.97 -5.53 -5.58
N GLU A 114 8.25 -6.64 -5.73
CA GLU A 114 7.72 -7.09 -7.02
C GLU A 114 6.57 -6.20 -7.53
N PHE A 115 6.00 -5.37 -6.68
CA PHE A 115 4.89 -4.48 -6.99
C PHE A 115 5.34 -3.04 -7.17
N GLY A 116 4.54 -2.25 -7.89
CA GLY A 116 4.85 -0.85 -8.15
C GLY A 116 3.60 -0.05 -8.55
N LEU A 117 2.50 -0.14 -7.77
CA LEU A 117 1.30 0.63 -8.07
C LEU A 117 1.41 2.06 -7.55
N ALA A 118 1.52 2.22 -6.23
CA ALA A 118 1.51 3.51 -5.58
C ALA A 118 2.49 3.58 -4.42
N SER A 119 3.16 4.70 -4.28
CA SER A 119 4.01 5.00 -3.13
C SER A 119 3.77 6.41 -2.63
N TYR A 120 4.10 6.66 -1.38
CA TYR A 120 3.85 7.94 -0.73
C TYR A 120 5.01 8.35 0.15
N PHE A 121 5.36 9.64 0.14
CA PHE A 121 6.33 10.18 1.06
C PHE A 121 6.00 11.61 1.49
N TYR A 122 6.59 12.03 2.59
CA TYR A 122 6.35 13.33 3.19
C TYR A 122 7.65 14.08 3.40
N THR A 123 7.75 15.28 2.85
CA THR A 123 8.93 16.16 3.01
C THR A 123 8.53 17.63 2.90
N LYS A 124 9.37 18.52 3.46
CA LYS A 124 9.27 19.98 3.24
C LYS A 124 10.31 20.49 2.23
N ASP A 125 11.15 19.61 1.74
CA ASP A 125 12.26 19.92 0.84
C ASP A 125 11.83 19.60 -0.61
N LEU A 126 11.76 20.63 -1.45
CA LEU A 126 11.33 20.50 -2.85
C LEU A 126 12.35 19.71 -3.69
N ALA A 127 13.65 19.86 -3.43
CA ALA A 127 14.67 19.08 -4.13
C ALA A 127 14.53 17.57 -3.83
N ARG A 128 14.13 17.25 -2.59
CA ARG A 128 13.80 15.87 -2.21
C ARG A 128 12.55 15.37 -2.91
N VAL A 129 11.55 16.21 -3.14
CA VAL A 129 10.35 15.80 -3.91
C VAL A 129 10.76 15.32 -5.29
N GLU A 130 11.60 16.05 -5.99
CA GLU A 130 12.08 15.67 -7.32
C GLU A 130 12.95 14.40 -7.27
N LYS A 131 13.95 14.37 -6.38
CA LYS A 131 14.87 13.23 -6.28
C LYS A 131 14.16 11.93 -5.93
N VAL A 132 13.37 11.94 -4.85
CA VAL A 132 12.70 10.73 -4.35
C VAL A 132 11.58 10.34 -5.31
N GLY A 133 10.81 11.29 -5.81
CA GLY A 133 9.73 11.03 -6.76
C GLY A 133 10.22 10.37 -8.05
N ALA A 134 11.38 10.79 -8.57
CA ALA A 134 11.99 10.18 -9.75
C ALA A 134 12.65 8.81 -9.48
N ALA A 135 13.12 8.58 -8.26
CA ALA A 135 13.83 7.35 -7.91
C ALA A 135 12.91 6.19 -7.50
N LEU A 136 11.67 6.48 -7.09
CA LEU A 136 10.71 5.46 -6.71
C LEU A 136 10.13 4.74 -7.94
N GLU A 137 10.24 3.43 -7.99
CA GLU A 137 9.81 2.57 -9.10
C GLU A 137 8.32 2.21 -8.99
N TYR A 138 7.48 3.23 -9.02
CA TYR A 138 6.03 3.11 -8.90
C TYR A 138 5.33 3.86 -10.03
N GLY A 139 4.17 3.38 -10.43
CA GLY A 139 3.37 4.07 -11.45
C GLY A 139 2.78 5.38 -10.96
N MET A 140 2.57 5.49 -9.65
CA MET A 140 2.04 6.69 -9.00
C MET A 140 2.82 7.00 -7.74
N VAL A 141 3.18 8.27 -7.55
CA VAL A 141 3.92 8.73 -6.37
C VAL A 141 3.21 9.94 -5.76
N GLY A 142 2.77 9.82 -4.52
CA GLY A 142 2.18 10.91 -3.74
C GLY A 142 3.22 11.59 -2.85
N ALA A 143 3.55 12.87 -3.11
CA ALA A 143 4.40 13.67 -2.25
C ALA A 143 3.54 14.59 -1.39
N ASN A 144 3.50 14.37 -0.08
CA ASN A 144 2.63 15.06 0.88
C ASN A 144 1.12 14.95 0.61
N GLU A 145 0.71 14.04 -0.27
CA GLU A 145 -0.66 13.84 -0.71
C GLU A 145 -0.96 12.34 -0.81
N ILE A 146 -2.15 11.94 -0.38
CA ILE A 146 -2.63 10.55 -0.47
C ILE A 146 -3.70 10.36 -1.54
N ALA A 147 -4.37 11.44 -1.96
CA ALA A 147 -5.42 11.41 -2.97
C ALA A 147 -4.81 11.51 -4.38
N ILE A 148 -4.12 10.45 -4.82
CA ILE A 148 -3.43 10.40 -6.12
C ILE A 148 -4.29 9.82 -7.26
N SER A 149 -5.51 9.40 -6.97
CA SER A 149 -6.46 8.90 -7.98
C SER A 149 -7.51 9.96 -8.28
N ASN A 150 -7.47 10.48 -9.51
CA ASN A 150 -8.49 11.40 -10.03
C ASN A 150 -8.67 11.18 -11.54
N PRO A 151 -9.81 11.60 -12.13
CA PRO A 151 -10.11 11.32 -13.54
C PRO A 151 -9.15 11.94 -14.56
N GLU A 152 -8.43 12.99 -14.21
CA GLU A 152 -7.53 13.71 -15.12
C GLU A 152 -6.12 13.14 -15.17
N THR A 153 -5.72 12.36 -14.16
CA THR A 153 -4.36 11.83 -14.03
C THR A 153 -4.29 10.33 -14.32
N PRO A 154 -3.19 9.86 -14.93
CA PRO A 154 -3.04 8.44 -15.24
C PRO A 154 -2.97 7.62 -13.94
N PHE A 155 -3.80 6.59 -13.86
CA PHE A 155 -3.79 5.59 -12.79
C PHE A 155 -3.25 4.27 -13.32
N GLY A 156 -2.27 3.69 -12.66
CA GLY A 156 -1.72 2.38 -13.02
C GLY A 156 -0.33 2.15 -12.45
N GLY A 157 0.11 0.90 -12.51
CA GLY A 157 1.34 0.43 -11.91
C GLY A 157 2.45 0.10 -12.92
N VAL A 158 3.54 -0.37 -12.36
CA VAL A 158 4.67 -1.02 -13.04
C VAL A 158 4.96 -2.35 -12.35
N LYS A 159 5.93 -3.12 -12.83
CA LYS A 159 6.28 -4.43 -12.29
C LYS A 159 5.04 -5.36 -12.28
N HIS A 160 4.84 -6.17 -11.25
CA HIS A 160 3.69 -7.08 -11.13
C HIS A 160 2.35 -6.36 -10.87
N SER A 161 2.36 -5.06 -10.60
CA SER A 161 1.11 -4.27 -10.52
C SER A 161 0.45 -4.01 -11.87
N GLY A 162 1.06 -4.47 -12.97
CA GLY A 162 0.42 -4.56 -14.29
C GLY A 162 0.93 -3.53 -15.30
N PHE A 163 0.28 -3.53 -16.47
CA PHE A 163 0.58 -2.69 -17.61
C PHE A 163 -0.59 -1.74 -17.89
N GLY A 164 -0.33 -0.74 -18.72
CA GLY A 164 -1.34 0.22 -19.13
C GLY A 164 -1.64 1.28 -18.08
N ARG A 165 -2.55 2.17 -18.44
CA ARG A 165 -3.02 3.24 -17.56
C ARG A 165 -4.52 3.42 -17.73
N GLU A 166 -5.19 3.67 -16.61
CA GLU A 166 -6.56 4.18 -16.58
C GLU A 166 -6.52 5.70 -16.42
N ASN A 167 -7.63 6.37 -16.65
CA ASN A 167 -7.82 7.80 -16.49
C ASN A 167 -6.94 8.69 -17.42
N GLY A 168 -7.24 9.98 -17.44
CA GLY A 168 -6.58 10.94 -18.32
C GLY A 168 -6.65 10.53 -19.81
N HIS A 169 -5.79 11.11 -20.63
CA HIS A 169 -5.73 10.75 -22.05
C HIS A 169 -5.08 9.36 -22.27
N TYR A 170 -4.20 8.92 -21.39
CA TYR A 170 -3.57 7.60 -21.46
C TYR A 170 -4.58 6.45 -21.35
N GLY A 171 -5.64 6.63 -20.55
CA GLY A 171 -6.70 5.63 -20.45
C GLY A 171 -7.45 5.40 -21.77
N MET A 172 -7.48 6.39 -22.67
CA MET A 172 -8.06 6.24 -24.00
C MET A 172 -7.19 5.40 -24.93
N GLU A 173 -5.87 5.42 -24.74
CA GLU A 173 -4.92 4.70 -25.58
C GLU A 173 -5.12 3.19 -25.52
N GLU A 174 -5.60 2.66 -24.39
CA GLU A 174 -5.91 1.24 -24.19
C GLU A 174 -7.12 0.75 -25.04
N TYR A 175 -7.94 1.67 -25.54
CA TYR A 175 -9.15 1.36 -26.34
C TYR A 175 -8.99 1.67 -27.81
N ILE A 176 -7.85 2.16 -28.27
CA ILE A 176 -7.60 2.53 -29.67
C ILE A 176 -6.45 1.72 -30.25
N GLN A 177 -6.47 1.58 -31.57
CA GLN A 177 -5.38 0.94 -32.32
C GLN A 177 -4.83 1.90 -33.36
N VAL A 178 -3.52 2.04 -33.41
CA VAL A 178 -2.84 2.83 -34.42
C VAL A 178 -2.69 1.98 -35.70
N LYS A 179 -3.19 2.49 -36.83
CA LYS A 179 -3.03 1.87 -38.15
C LYS A 179 -2.27 2.82 -39.09
N PHE A 180 -1.15 2.35 -39.59
CA PHE A 180 -0.43 3.04 -40.68
C PHE A 180 -0.94 2.57 -42.05
N ILE A 181 -1.30 3.52 -42.94
CA ILE A 181 -1.66 3.25 -44.33
C ILE A 181 -0.76 4.08 -45.22
N ASN A 182 0.00 3.43 -46.10
CA ASN A 182 0.82 4.07 -47.10
C ASN A 182 0.20 3.79 -48.49
N LEU A 183 -0.16 4.84 -49.21
CA LEU A 183 -0.75 4.75 -50.54
C LEU A 183 0.14 5.47 -51.55
N LYS A 184 0.56 4.74 -52.59
CA LYS A 184 1.24 5.31 -53.75
C LYS A 184 0.32 5.21 -54.97
N TYR A 185 -0.04 6.37 -55.57
CA TYR A 185 -0.65 6.39 -56.86
C TYR A 185 0.42 6.13 -57.92
N ARG A 186 0.12 5.25 -58.87
CA ARG A 186 0.87 5.07 -60.12
C ARG A 186 -0.04 5.63 -61.24
N ASP A 187 0.50 6.60 -62.02
CA ASP A 187 -0.11 7.06 -63.24
C ASP A 187 -0.11 5.96 -64.29
#